data_31c2a9c59befb814f634ffed144241a7
#
_entry.id   31c2a9c59befb814f634ffed144241a7
#
_cell.length_a   1.000
_cell.length_b   1.000
_cell.length_c   1.000
_cell.angle_alpha   90.00
_cell.angle_beta   90.00
_cell.angle_gamma   90.00
#
_symmetry.space_group_name_H-M   'P 1'
#
loop_
_entity.id
_entity.type
_entity.pdbx_description
1 polymer ?
#
loop_
_entity_poly.entity_id
_entity_poly.type
_entity_poly.pdbx_seq_one_letter_code
_entity_poly.pdbx_strand_id
1 'polypeptide(L)'
;MKERLQKMLGERTLVLIKPDAVMRGLIGVICQRFEHAGLKIVACKMVFPTRKLLDGHFPKSEDWIRGMGEKTLETYREYQIDPVEILGTADALTIGQKIKKWNYRYLTLGPVMALVLEGIHAVNTVRKLIGHTLPYKAASGTIRGDFSINAPDLANVVGSACKNLVHASGTLEEAEQEIANWFNPTELVTWQRTDDFMHFVLGEFIENHAKQGDIMQYAALEQTLDSLREVDPRNAAEYAYVIAMLHKRTGDSKQAIQFGRESIALFGKCRMDTMEECAARNVVIEGVALPDLIHQDVVRDRLQPLKL
;
A
#
# COMPACT_ATOMS: atom_id res chain seq x y z
N MET A 1 9.91 -0.10 22.35
CA MET A 1 8.63 0.42 21.81
C MET A 1 8.82 0.98 20.40
N LYS A 2 9.72 1.92 20.16
CA LYS A 2 9.99 2.54 18.85
C LYS A 2 10.35 1.53 17.73
N GLU A 3 11.24 0.57 17.98
CA GLU A 3 11.59 -0.49 17.03
C GLU A 3 10.41 -1.42 16.71
N ARG A 4 9.61 -1.76 17.71
CA ARG A 4 8.42 -2.60 17.51
C ARG A 4 7.37 -1.87 16.65
N LEU A 5 7.18 -0.58 16.88
CA LEU A 5 6.29 0.27 16.08
C LEU A 5 6.80 0.38 14.63
N GLN A 6 8.09 0.66 14.44
CA GLN A 6 8.71 0.69 13.11
C GLN A 6 8.56 -0.65 12.36
N LYS A 7 8.72 -1.78 13.06
CA LYS A 7 8.53 -3.11 12.47
C LYS A 7 7.07 -3.36 12.08
N MET A 8 6.11 -2.87 12.87
CA MET A 8 4.68 -3.00 12.55
C MET A 8 4.24 -2.08 11.40
N LEU A 9 4.80 -0.88 11.33
CA LEU A 9 4.50 0.09 10.26
C LEU A 9 5.17 -0.28 8.92
N GLY A 10 6.31 -0.98 8.98
CA GLY A 10 7.13 -1.35 7.84
C GLY A 10 6.88 -2.76 7.30
N GLU A 11 5.76 -3.43 7.66
CA GLU A 11 5.42 -4.72 7.08
C GLU A 11 5.17 -4.59 5.58
N ARG A 12 5.85 -5.43 4.80
CA ARG A 12 5.79 -5.41 3.33
C ARG A 12 5.14 -6.67 2.78
N THR A 13 4.47 -6.53 1.65
CA THR A 13 3.91 -7.66 0.89
C THR A 13 4.04 -7.44 -0.61
N LEU A 14 4.20 -8.54 -1.36
CA LEU A 14 4.14 -8.48 -2.82
C LEU A 14 2.68 -8.57 -3.28
N VAL A 15 2.34 -7.76 -4.27
CA VAL A 15 1.10 -7.88 -5.05
C VAL A 15 1.44 -7.92 -6.53
N LEU A 16 0.85 -8.86 -7.26
CA LEU A 16 0.91 -8.91 -8.72
C LEU A 16 -0.50 -8.68 -9.29
N ILE A 17 -0.68 -7.58 -9.98
CA ILE A 17 -1.88 -7.37 -10.81
C ILE A 17 -1.66 -8.14 -12.10
N LYS A 18 -2.45 -9.18 -12.31
CA LYS A 18 -2.27 -10.20 -13.34
C LYS A 18 -2.70 -9.72 -14.73
N PRO A 19 -2.31 -10.42 -15.81
CA PRO A 19 -2.61 -9.99 -17.16
C PRO A 19 -4.09 -9.73 -17.44
N ASP A 20 -5.01 -10.51 -16.88
CA ASP A 20 -6.45 -10.30 -17.04
C ASP A 20 -6.93 -8.96 -16.46
N ALA A 21 -6.40 -8.55 -15.31
CA ALA A 21 -6.70 -7.26 -14.71
C ALA A 21 -6.02 -6.11 -15.45
N VAL A 22 -4.76 -6.29 -15.89
CA VAL A 22 -4.02 -5.29 -16.67
C VAL A 22 -4.72 -5.02 -18.00
N MET A 23 -5.07 -6.07 -18.75
CA MET A 23 -5.76 -5.93 -20.05
C MET A 23 -7.16 -5.33 -19.93
N ARG A 24 -7.80 -5.43 -18.77
CA ARG A 24 -9.10 -4.81 -18.48
C ARG A 24 -9.00 -3.36 -17.97
N GLY A 25 -7.78 -2.80 -17.85
CA GLY A 25 -7.57 -1.44 -17.36
C GLY A 25 -7.86 -1.25 -15.88
N LEU A 26 -7.71 -2.32 -15.06
CA LEU A 26 -8.06 -2.30 -13.64
C LEU A 26 -6.91 -1.89 -12.70
N ILE A 27 -5.72 -1.55 -13.24
CA ILE A 27 -4.56 -1.19 -12.41
C ILE A 27 -4.90 -0.05 -11.45
N GLY A 28 -5.42 1.06 -11.97
CA GLY A 28 -5.70 2.25 -11.17
C GLY A 28 -6.70 2.00 -10.04
N VAL A 29 -7.83 1.34 -10.33
CA VAL A 29 -8.85 1.05 -9.31
C VAL A 29 -8.36 0.04 -8.27
N ILE A 30 -7.49 -0.90 -8.64
CA ILE A 30 -6.90 -1.85 -7.70
C ILE A 30 -5.88 -1.16 -6.80
N CYS A 31 -4.98 -0.33 -7.34
CA CYS A 31 -4.05 0.48 -6.55
C CYS A 31 -4.79 1.41 -5.58
N GLN A 32 -5.83 2.10 -6.05
CA GLN A 32 -6.67 2.96 -5.21
C GLN A 32 -7.25 2.21 -4.00
N ARG A 33 -7.69 0.95 -4.16
CA ARG A 33 -8.19 0.13 -3.05
C ARG A 33 -7.14 -0.09 -1.96
N PHE A 34 -5.88 -0.27 -2.35
CA PHE A 34 -4.79 -0.45 -1.40
C PHE A 34 -4.42 0.87 -0.71
N GLU A 35 -4.32 1.97 -1.45
CA GLU A 35 -4.00 3.28 -0.91
C GLU A 35 -5.09 3.79 0.04
N HIS A 36 -6.37 3.63 -0.30
CA HIS A 36 -7.50 3.97 0.58
C HIS A 36 -7.52 3.16 1.88
N ALA A 37 -6.95 1.98 1.89
CA ALA A 37 -6.81 1.15 3.11
C ALA A 37 -5.56 1.49 3.95
N GLY A 38 -4.83 2.56 3.60
CA GLY A 38 -3.67 2.99 4.35
C GLY A 38 -2.36 2.30 3.97
N LEU A 39 -2.33 1.52 2.88
CA LEU A 39 -1.10 0.92 2.38
C LEU A 39 -0.38 1.89 1.44
N LYS A 40 0.94 1.96 1.52
CA LYS A 40 1.78 2.75 0.60
C LYS A 40 2.49 1.86 -0.41
N ILE A 41 2.62 2.35 -1.63
CA ILE A 41 3.39 1.69 -2.67
C ILE A 41 4.87 2.09 -2.49
N VAL A 42 5.73 1.13 -2.18
CA VAL A 42 7.19 1.37 -2.01
C VAL A 42 8.01 0.89 -3.20
N ALA A 43 7.43 0.10 -4.09
CA ALA A 43 7.97 -0.22 -5.40
C ALA A 43 6.86 -0.60 -6.36
N CYS A 44 7.00 -0.26 -7.64
CA CYS A 44 6.09 -0.71 -8.69
C CYS A 44 6.82 -0.82 -10.03
N LYS A 45 6.46 -1.85 -10.81
CA LYS A 45 6.94 -2.00 -12.19
C LYS A 45 6.02 -2.87 -13.02
N MET A 46 5.93 -2.54 -14.29
CA MET A 46 5.26 -3.38 -15.27
C MET A 46 6.28 -4.27 -15.98
N VAL A 47 6.04 -5.59 -15.97
CA VAL A 47 6.95 -6.57 -16.53
C VAL A 47 6.20 -7.65 -17.32
N PHE A 48 6.84 -8.19 -18.35
CA PHE A 48 6.46 -9.48 -18.92
C PHE A 48 7.24 -10.57 -18.19
N PRO A 49 6.57 -11.41 -17.36
CA PRO A 49 7.27 -12.39 -16.54
C PRO A 49 8.03 -13.40 -17.41
N THR A 50 9.32 -13.55 -17.13
CA THR A 50 10.14 -14.61 -17.73
C THR A 50 9.92 -15.93 -17.03
N ARG A 51 10.25 -17.05 -17.71
CA ARG A 51 10.21 -18.37 -17.08
C ARG A 51 11.06 -18.43 -15.80
N LYS A 52 12.26 -17.84 -15.83
CA LYS A 52 13.16 -17.78 -14.67
C LYS A 52 12.51 -17.08 -13.50
N LEU A 53 11.83 -15.96 -13.73
CA LEU A 53 11.13 -15.20 -12.68
C LEU A 53 9.99 -16.02 -12.06
N LEU A 54 9.21 -16.73 -12.90
CA LEU A 54 8.12 -17.60 -12.44
C LEU A 54 8.64 -18.86 -11.73
N ASP A 55 9.80 -19.40 -12.15
CA ASP A 55 10.43 -20.53 -11.46
C ASP A 55 10.92 -20.15 -10.04
N GLY A 56 11.21 -18.87 -9.79
CA GLY A 56 11.49 -18.34 -8.45
C GLY A 56 10.24 -17.99 -7.65
N HIS A 57 9.13 -17.73 -8.33
CA HIS A 57 7.86 -17.33 -7.69
C HIS A 57 7.04 -18.53 -7.23
N PHE A 58 6.94 -19.58 -8.03
CA PHE A 58 6.14 -20.75 -7.68
C PHE A 58 6.96 -21.78 -6.88
N PRO A 59 6.44 -22.26 -5.73
CA PRO A 59 7.07 -23.35 -5.00
C PRO A 59 7.33 -24.58 -5.88
N LYS A 60 8.45 -25.25 -5.60
CA LYS A 60 8.87 -26.44 -6.35
C LYS A 60 8.57 -27.75 -5.63
N SER A 61 8.16 -27.68 -4.35
CA SER A 61 7.88 -28.87 -3.55
C SER A 61 6.72 -29.67 -4.15
N GLU A 62 6.85 -30.98 -4.10
CA GLU A 62 5.80 -31.90 -4.56
C GLU A 62 4.52 -31.71 -3.73
N ASP A 63 4.66 -31.51 -2.42
CA ASP A 63 3.54 -31.28 -1.52
C ASP A 63 2.70 -30.07 -1.91
N TRP A 64 3.34 -28.96 -2.29
CA TRP A 64 2.63 -27.77 -2.75
C TRP A 64 1.90 -28.02 -4.07
N ILE A 65 2.55 -28.74 -5.00
CA ILE A 65 1.93 -29.10 -6.29
C ILE A 65 0.74 -30.05 -6.07
N ARG A 66 0.90 -31.06 -5.23
CA ARG A 66 -0.15 -32.01 -4.86
C ARG A 66 -1.32 -31.29 -4.19
N GLY A 67 -1.04 -30.36 -3.26
CA GLY A 67 -2.06 -29.54 -2.59
C GLY A 67 -2.93 -28.71 -3.56
N MET A 68 -2.39 -28.23 -4.69
CA MET A 68 -3.20 -27.59 -5.73
C MET A 68 -4.17 -28.58 -6.38
N GLY A 69 -3.70 -29.78 -6.66
CA GLY A 69 -4.55 -30.84 -7.22
C GLY A 69 -5.64 -31.27 -6.26
N GLU A 70 -5.31 -31.44 -4.99
CA GLU A 70 -6.28 -31.82 -3.94
C GLU A 70 -7.40 -30.79 -3.81
N LYS A 71 -7.07 -29.48 -3.77
CA LYS A 71 -8.07 -28.39 -3.77
C LYS A 71 -8.96 -28.41 -5.01
N THR A 72 -8.42 -28.79 -6.15
CA THR A 72 -9.20 -28.93 -7.39
C THR A 72 -10.14 -30.14 -7.30
N LEU A 73 -9.65 -31.28 -6.81
CA LEU A 73 -10.47 -32.45 -6.58
C LEU A 73 -11.58 -32.24 -5.54
N GLU A 74 -11.30 -31.44 -4.50
CA GLU A 74 -12.31 -31.04 -3.53
C GLU A 74 -13.41 -30.18 -4.18
N THR A 75 -13.03 -29.19 -5.00
CA THR A 75 -13.98 -28.38 -5.78
C THR A 75 -14.81 -29.26 -6.73
N TYR A 76 -14.19 -30.22 -7.40
CA TYR A 76 -14.89 -31.12 -8.33
C TYR A 76 -15.89 -32.03 -7.60
N ARG A 77 -15.53 -32.52 -6.41
CA ARG A 77 -16.47 -33.28 -5.55
C ARG A 77 -17.64 -32.40 -5.11
N GLU A 78 -17.41 -31.16 -4.72
CA GLU A 78 -18.46 -30.20 -4.34
C GLU A 78 -19.50 -30.02 -5.47
N TYR A 79 -19.02 -29.96 -6.74
CA TYR A 79 -19.86 -29.74 -7.91
C TYR A 79 -20.23 -31.00 -8.67
N GLN A 80 -19.92 -32.20 -8.12
CA GLN A 80 -20.21 -33.50 -8.73
C GLN A 80 -19.62 -33.62 -10.15
N ILE A 81 -18.43 -33.11 -10.38
CA ILE A 81 -17.68 -33.15 -11.64
C ILE A 81 -16.73 -34.34 -11.61
N ASP A 82 -16.73 -35.18 -12.64
CA ASP A 82 -15.76 -36.27 -12.79
C ASP A 82 -14.40 -35.70 -13.24
N PRO A 83 -13.33 -35.75 -12.38
CA PRO A 83 -12.02 -35.27 -12.77
C PRO A 83 -11.41 -36.06 -13.94
N VAL A 84 -11.75 -37.32 -14.12
CA VAL A 84 -11.22 -38.13 -15.21
C VAL A 84 -11.78 -37.67 -16.55
N GLU A 85 -13.06 -37.32 -16.59
CA GLU A 85 -13.71 -36.79 -17.79
C GLU A 85 -13.10 -35.46 -18.23
N ILE A 86 -12.89 -34.56 -17.30
CA ILE A 86 -12.41 -33.18 -17.60
C ILE A 86 -10.89 -33.11 -17.71
N LEU A 87 -10.16 -33.73 -16.77
CA LEU A 87 -8.70 -33.60 -16.64
C LEU A 87 -7.94 -34.85 -17.16
N GLY A 88 -8.65 -35.93 -17.50
CA GLY A 88 -8.04 -37.19 -17.90
C GLY A 88 -7.39 -37.97 -16.76
N THR A 89 -7.56 -37.54 -15.50
CA THR A 89 -6.95 -38.18 -14.32
C THR A 89 -7.63 -37.70 -13.04
N ALA A 90 -7.59 -38.55 -12.00
CA ALA A 90 -7.93 -38.19 -10.62
C ALA A 90 -6.71 -38.14 -9.70
N ASP A 91 -5.49 -38.26 -10.23
CA ASP A 91 -4.27 -38.15 -9.45
C ASP A 91 -3.96 -36.69 -9.12
N ALA A 92 -3.91 -36.34 -7.81
CA ALA A 92 -3.73 -35.00 -7.32
C ALA A 92 -2.40 -34.35 -7.78
N LEU A 93 -1.31 -35.11 -7.82
CA LEU A 93 -0.02 -34.58 -8.26
C LEU A 93 -0.04 -34.22 -9.75
N THR A 94 -0.58 -35.08 -10.57
CA THR A 94 -0.73 -34.86 -12.02
C THR A 94 -1.62 -33.66 -12.31
N ILE A 95 -2.73 -33.51 -11.58
CA ILE A 95 -3.62 -32.36 -11.68
C ILE A 95 -2.88 -31.08 -11.26
N GLY A 96 -2.16 -31.11 -10.14
CA GLY A 96 -1.37 -29.97 -9.68
C GLY A 96 -0.31 -29.53 -10.69
N GLN A 97 0.37 -30.46 -11.35
CA GLN A 97 1.32 -30.18 -12.44
C GLN A 97 0.64 -29.50 -13.64
N LYS A 98 -0.55 -29.93 -14.02
CA LYS A 98 -1.35 -29.29 -15.09
C LYS A 98 -1.70 -27.86 -14.70
N ILE A 99 -2.21 -27.65 -13.47
CA ILE A 99 -2.58 -26.32 -12.95
C ILE A 99 -1.35 -25.40 -12.91
N LYS A 100 -0.20 -25.90 -12.43
CA LYS A 100 1.05 -25.15 -12.44
C LYS A 100 1.42 -24.70 -13.85
N LYS A 101 1.34 -25.58 -14.85
CA LYS A 101 1.60 -25.26 -16.25
C LYS A 101 0.63 -24.19 -16.78
N TRP A 102 -0.65 -24.26 -16.42
CA TRP A 102 -1.64 -23.26 -16.80
C TRP A 102 -1.37 -21.90 -16.14
N ASN A 103 -0.95 -21.87 -14.87
CA ASN A 103 -0.56 -20.64 -14.20
C ASN A 103 0.63 -19.96 -14.88
N TYR A 104 1.66 -20.73 -15.29
CA TYR A 104 2.77 -20.19 -16.08
C TYR A 104 2.28 -19.58 -17.38
N ARG A 105 1.49 -20.32 -18.16
CA ARG A 105 0.91 -19.84 -19.41
C ARG A 105 0.09 -18.57 -19.19
N TYR A 106 -0.73 -18.56 -18.16
CA TYR A 106 -1.59 -17.41 -17.83
C TYR A 106 -0.77 -16.15 -17.49
N LEU A 107 0.24 -16.25 -16.62
CA LEU A 107 1.05 -15.11 -16.24
C LEU A 107 1.95 -14.59 -17.39
N THR A 108 2.19 -15.39 -18.41
CA THR A 108 2.95 -14.99 -19.61
C THR A 108 2.08 -14.49 -20.77
N LEU A 109 0.75 -14.47 -20.61
CA LEU A 109 -0.17 -13.99 -21.67
C LEU A 109 -0.09 -12.47 -21.91
N GLY A 110 0.41 -11.73 -20.95
CA GLY A 110 0.48 -10.28 -21.01
C GLY A 110 1.35 -9.70 -19.90
N PRO A 111 1.43 -8.38 -19.81
CA PRO A 111 2.18 -7.74 -18.74
C PRO A 111 1.53 -7.95 -17.37
N VAL A 112 2.36 -7.99 -16.35
CA VAL A 112 1.98 -8.01 -14.93
C VAL A 112 2.46 -6.70 -14.32
N MET A 113 1.61 -6.04 -13.52
CA MET A 113 2.04 -4.93 -12.68
C MET A 113 2.42 -5.50 -11.31
N ALA A 114 3.71 -5.51 -11.01
CA ALA A 114 4.24 -5.92 -9.71
C ALA A 114 4.32 -4.71 -8.78
N LEU A 115 3.86 -4.88 -7.54
CA LEU A 115 3.84 -3.86 -6.50
C LEU A 115 4.45 -4.42 -5.22
N VAL A 116 5.18 -3.59 -4.49
CA VAL A 116 5.47 -3.82 -3.07
C VAL A 116 4.68 -2.81 -2.27
N LEU A 117 3.80 -3.31 -1.42
CA LEU A 117 2.98 -2.52 -0.52
C LEU A 117 3.55 -2.60 0.90
N GLU A 118 3.58 -1.47 1.60
CA GLU A 118 4.04 -1.37 2.98
C GLU A 118 2.96 -0.72 3.85
N GLY A 119 2.77 -1.22 5.06
CA GLY A 119 1.82 -0.67 6.03
C GLY A 119 1.59 -1.61 7.21
N ILE A 120 0.62 -1.26 8.06
CA ILE A 120 0.27 -2.06 9.24
C ILE A 120 -0.37 -3.36 8.78
N HIS A 121 0.20 -4.50 9.24
CA HIS A 121 -0.30 -5.83 8.88
C HIS A 121 -0.55 -5.97 7.36
N ALA A 122 0.41 -5.49 6.55
CA ALA A 122 0.24 -5.36 5.10
C ALA A 122 -0.19 -6.67 4.43
N VAL A 123 0.38 -7.81 4.82
CA VAL A 123 -0.01 -9.12 4.29
C VAL A 123 -1.49 -9.39 4.54
N ASN A 124 -1.93 -9.27 5.79
CA ASN A 124 -3.32 -9.55 6.16
C ASN A 124 -4.29 -8.54 5.56
N THR A 125 -3.94 -7.25 5.56
CA THR A 125 -4.76 -6.17 5.00
C THR A 125 -4.96 -6.37 3.51
N VAL A 126 -3.89 -6.66 2.75
CA VAL A 126 -3.98 -6.94 1.32
C VAL A 126 -4.84 -8.18 1.07
N ARG A 127 -4.62 -9.28 1.80
CA ARG A 127 -5.42 -10.51 1.64
C ARG A 127 -6.90 -10.29 1.90
N LYS A 128 -7.25 -9.46 2.89
CA LYS A 128 -8.64 -9.05 3.17
C LYS A 128 -9.23 -8.26 1.99
N LEU A 129 -8.48 -7.31 1.43
CA LEU A 129 -8.94 -6.47 0.32
C LEU A 129 -9.11 -7.22 -0.99
N ILE A 130 -8.21 -8.17 -1.30
CA ILE A 130 -8.32 -8.97 -2.54
C ILE A 130 -9.45 -10.00 -2.49
N GLY A 131 -9.81 -10.50 -1.31
CA GLY A 131 -10.86 -11.48 -1.11
C GLY A 131 -10.42 -12.91 -1.39
N HIS A 132 -11.39 -13.82 -1.36
CA HIS A 132 -11.18 -15.26 -1.54
C HIS A 132 -10.46 -15.58 -2.86
N THR A 133 -9.59 -16.60 -2.86
CA THR A 133 -8.81 -17.00 -4.07
C THR A 133 -9.71 -17.36 -5.26
N LEU A 134 -10.86 -17.94 -5.00
CA LEU A 134 -11.87 -18.27 -5.99
C LEU A 134 -12.85 -17.09 -6.10
N PRO A 135 -12.93 -16.39 -7.25
CA PRO A 135 -13.73 -15.17 -7.36
C PRO A 135 -15.20 -15.34 -6.99
N TYR A 136 -15.82 -16.46 -7.38
CA TYR A 136 -17.23 -16.71 -7.07
C TYR A 136 -17.53 -16.89 -5.55
N LYS A 137 -16.50 -17.20 -4.74
CA LYS A 137 -16.57 -17.25 -3.25
C LYS A 137 -16.14 -15.93 -2.61
N ALA A 138 -15.63 -14.98 -3.39
CA ALA A 138 -15.15 -13.71 -2.85
C ALA A 138 -16.32 -12.79 -2.52
N ALA A 139 -16.29 -12.22 -1.31
CA ALA A 139 -17.32 -11.29 -0.86
C ALA A 139 -17.33 -9.99 -1.70
N SER A 140 -18.52 -9.43 -1.91
CA SER A 140 -18.68 -8.09 -2.47
C SER A 140 -17.90 -7.08 -1.63
N GLY A 141 -17.34 -6.05 -2.27
CA GLY A 141 -16.44 -5.08 -1.65
C GLY A 141 -14.97 -5.51 -1.66
N THR A 142 -14.66 -6.75 -2.04
CA THR A 142 -13.29 -7.18 -2.29
C THR A 142 -12.93 -7.05 -3.77
N ILE A 143 -11.63 -6.95 -4.09
CA ILE A 143 -11.17 -6.80 -5.49
C ILE A 143 -11.68 -7.94 -6.36
N ARG A 144 -11.61 -9.18 -5.89
CA ARG A 144 -12.09 -10.35 -6.64
C ARG A 144 -13.61 -10.43 -6.70
N GLY A 145 -14.30 -10.07 -5.62
CA GLY A 145 -15.76 -10.07 -5.57
C GLY A 145 -16.39 -9.03 -6.49
N ASP A 146 -15.76 -7.86 -6.60
CA ASP A 146 -16.29 -6.75 -7.41
C ASP A 146 -15.92 -6.86 -8.89
N PHE A 147 -14.73 -7.41 -9.21
CA PHE A 147 -14.17 -7.32 -10.57
C PHE A 147 -13.97 -8.66 -11.27
N SER A 148 -14.23 -9.80 -10.62
CA SER A 148 -14.06 -11.12 -11.24
C SER A 148 -15.22 -12.05 -10.92
N ILE A 149 -15.67 -12.79 -11.95
CA ILE A 149 -16.71 -13.82 -11.85
C ILE A 149 -16.18 -15.21 -12.24
N ASN A 150 -14.87 -15.36 -12.40
CA ASN A 150 -14.28 -16.60 -12.88
C ASN A 150 -14.28 -17.68 -11.79
N ALA A 151 -14.37 -18.93 -12.20
CA ALA A 151 -14.37 -20.09 -11.33
C ALA A 151 -13.40 -21.16 -11.83
N PRO A 152 -12.79 -21.98 -10.94
CA PRO A 152 -11.78 -22.97 -11.33
C PRO A 152 -12.36 -24.09 -12.19
N ASP A 153 -13.58 -24.54 -11.89
CA ASP A 153 -14.29 -25.54 -12.67
C ASP A 153 -14.42 -25.10 -14.13
N LEU A 154 -14.91 -23.88 -14.38
CA LEU A 154 -14.99 -23.30 -15.72
C LEU A 154 -13.60 -23.18 -16.37
N ALA A 155 -12.61 -22.70 -15.62
CA ALA A 155 -11.25 -22.54 -16.13
C ALA A 155 -10.61 -23.87 -16.51
N ASN A 156 -10.81 -24.90 -15.70
CA ASN A 156 -10.24 -26.22 -15.93
C ASN A 156 -10.86 -26.95 -17.12
N VAL A 157 -12.16 -26.78 -17.37
CA VAL A 157 -12.85 -27.30 -18.56
C VAL A 157 -12.20 -26.81 -19.85
N VAL A 158 -11.75 -25.55 -19.87
CA VAL A 158 -11.05 -24.96 -21.03
C VAL A 158 -9.53 -25.08 -20.95
N GLY A 159 -8.99 -25.86 -20.01
CA GLY A 159 -7.54 -26.07 -19.84
C GLY A 159 -6.78 -24.80 -19.50
N SER A 160 -7.33 -23.95 -18.64
CA SER A 160 -6.79 -22.63 -18.28
C SER A 160 -6.67 -22.47 -16.76
N ALA A 161 -5.84 -21.53 -16.32
CA ALA A 161 -5.83 -21.09 -14.94
C ALA A 161 -7.05 -20.22 -14.62
N CYS A 162 -7.50 -20.26 -13.37
CA CYS A 162 -8.55 -19.37 -12.88
C CYS A 162 -8.07 -17.91 -12.91
N LYS A 163 -8.77 -17.09 -13.69
CA LYS A 163 -8.49 -15.64 -13.82
C LYS A 163 -9.08 -14.94 -12.60
N ASN A 164 -8.22 -14.56 -11.67
CA ASN A 164 -8.61 -13.97 -10.38
C ASN A 164 -7.89 -12.67 -10.05
N LEU A 165 -7.48 -11.94 -11.08
CA LEU A 165 -7.01 -10.54 -11.10
C LEU A 165 -5.69 -10.28 -10.41
N VAL A 166 -5.51 -10.76 -9.19
CA VAL A 166 -4.35 -10.42 -8.35
C VAL A 166 -3.79 -11.66 -7.66
N HIS A 167 -2.46 -11.64 -7.45
CA HIS A 167 -1.77 -12.46 -6.48
C HIS A 167 -1.32 -11.57 -5.34
N ALA A 168 -1.27 -12.10 -4.14
CA ALA A 168 -0.62 -11.48 -2.99
C ALA A 168 -0.02 -12.57 -2.12
N SER A 169 1.11 -12.26 -1.48
CA SER A 169 1.80 -13.14 -0.55
C SER A 169 0.87 -13.62 0.57
N GLY A 170 1.03 -14.86 0.99
CA GLY A 170 0.19 -15.49 2.01
C GLY A 170 0.69 -15.28 3.42
N THR A 171 2.01 -15.17 3.60
CA THR A 171 2.68 -14.97 4.89
C THR A 171 3.79 -13.94 4.76
N LEU A 172 4.40 -13.54 5.88
CA LEU A 172 5.56 -12.65 5.89
C LEU A 172 6.77 -13.29 5.21
N GLU A 173 7.00 -14.56 5.44
CA GLU A 173 8.10 -15.32 4.86
C GLU A 173 7.95 -15.42 3.33
N GLU A 174 6.72 -15.70 2.85
CA GLU A 174 6.43 -15.66 1.41
C GLU A 174 6.65 -14.25 0.84
N ALA A 175 6.22 -13.22 1.55
CA ALA A 175 6.38 -11.84 1.10
C ALA A 175 7.86 -11.46 0.94
N GLU A 176 8.72 -11.80 1.90
CA GLU A 176 10.15 -11.54 1.84
C GLU A 176 10.80 -12.25 0.64
N GLN A 177 10.49 -13.54 0.44
CA GLN A 177 11.01 -14.34 -0.66
C GLN A 177 10.53 -13.84 -2.03
N GLU A 178 9.24 -13.56 -2.14
CA GLU A 178 8.64 -13.09 -3.37
C GLU A 178 9.13 -11.68 -3.74
N ILE A 179 9.25 -10.75 -2.77
CA ILE A 179 9.80 -9.42 -3.00
C ILE A 179 11.24 -9.53 -3.50
N ALA A 180 12.08 -10.35 -2.87
CA ALA A 180 13.47 -10.56 -3.29
C ALA A 180 13.58 -11.20 -4.69
N ASN A 181 12.59 -12.01 -5.11
CA ASN A 181 12.55 -12.59 -6.45
C ASN A 181 12.10 -11.57 -7.53
N TRP A 182 11.16 -10.68 -7.19
CA TRP A 182 10.59 -9.74 -8.14
C TRP A 182 11.31 -8.40 -8.21
N PHE A 183 11.94 -7.94 -7.13
CA PHE A 183 12.56 -6.62 -7.03
C PHE A 183 14.01 -6.71 -6.54
N ASN A 184 14.87 -5.84 -7.08
CA ASN A 184 16.17 -5.58 -6.47
C ASN A 184 15.98 -4.65 -5.26
N PRO A 185 16.83 -4.72 -4.24
CA PRO A 185 16.74 -3.81 -3.08
C PRO A 185 16.75 -2.32 -3.43
N THR A 186 17.43 -1.95 -4.52
CA THR A 186 17.51 -0.56 -5.01
C THR A 186 16.23 -0.06 -5.69
N GLU A 187 15.30 -0.95 -6.02
CA GLU A 187 13.99 -0.57 -6.58
C GLU A 187 12.97 -0.24 -5.49
N LEU A 188 13.29 -0.51 -4.21
CA LEU A 188 12.40 -0.20 -3.08
C LEU A 188 12.73 1.19 -2.53
N VAL A 189 11.74 2.08 -2.54
CA VAL A 189 11.89 3.43 -2.01
C VAL A 189 11.40 3.50 -0.57
N THR A 190 12.04 4.33 0.23
CA THR A 190 11.61 4.64 1.60
C THR A 190 11.05 6.06 1.61
N TRP A 191 9.80 6.20 2.04
CA TRP A 191 9.14 7.48 2.19
C TRP A 191 8.05 7.39 3.26
N GLN A 192 7.65 8.53 3.81
CA GLN A 192 6.61 8.59 4.83
C GLN A 192 5.34 9.16 4.25
N ARG A 193 4.21 8.52 4.55
CA ARG A 193 2.90 9.11 4.30
C ARG A 193 2.60 10.14 5.39
N THR A 194 1.87 11.17 5.02
CA THR A 194 1.32 12.12 5.98
C THR A 194 0.48 11.45 7.06
N ASP A 195 -0.32 10.46 6.68
CA ASP A 195 -1.17 9.73 7.63
C ASP A 195 -0.37 8.92 8.64
N ASP A 196 0.76 8.31 8.21
CA ASP A 196 1.64 7.58 9.13
C ASP A 196 2.19 8.51 10.21
N PHE A 197 2.60 9.71 9.81
CA PHE A 197 3.08 10.73 10.74
C PHE A 197 1.94 11.22 11.66
N MET A 198 0.79 11.55 11.09
CA MET A 198 -0.34 12.11 11.84
C MET A 198 -0.96 11.12 12.81
N HIS A 199 -1.10 9.84 12.43
CA HIS A 199 -1.75 8.84 13.28
C HIS A 199 -0.82 8.22 14.31
N PHE A 200 0.45 7.98 13.97
CA PHE A 200 1.34 7.20 14.80
C PHE A 200 2.35 8.03 15.58
N VAL A 201 2.86 9.09 15.01
CA VAL A 201 3.81 9.94 15.72
C VAL A 201 3.07 11.00 16.52
N LEU A 202 2.13 11.68 15.88
CA LEU A 202 1.38 12.76 16.50
C LEU A 202 0.27 12.26 17.43
N GLY A 203 -0.44 11.19 17.06
CA GLY A 203 -1.52 10.60 17.86
C GLY A 203 -1.01 10.08 19.20
N GLU A 204 0.04 9.26 19.18
CA GLU A 204 0.68 8.75 20.40
C GLU A 204 1.28 9.88 21.25
N PHE A 205 1.90 10.85 20.58
CA PHE A 205 2.44 12.03 21.22
C PHE A 205 1.31 12.85 21.90
N ILE A 206 0.21 13.13 21.22
CA ILE A 206 -0.93 13.88 21.75
C ILE A 206 -1.63 13.11 22.89
N GLU A 207 -1.86 11.80 22.76
CA GLU A 207 -2.49 10.99 23.78
C GLU A 207 -1.67 10.89 25.07
N ASN A 208 -0.36 10.70 24.93
CA ASN A 208 0.53 10.57 26.08
C ASN A 208 0.74 11.91 26.80
N HIS A 209 0.65 13.02 26.09
CA HIS A 209 1.03 14.33 26.59
C HIS A 209 -0.17 15.24 26.92
N ALA A 210 -1.34 15.02 26.29
CA ALA A 210 -2.58 15.69 26.69
C ALA A 210 -3.07 15.27 28.09
N LYS A 211 -2.64 14.12 28.60
CA LYS A 211 -2.97 13.61 29.93
C LYS A 211 -2.12 14.24 31.06
N GLN A 212 -0.99 14.85 30.73
CA GLN A 212 -0.04 15.34 31.74
C GLN A 212 0.05 16.87 31.91
N GLY A 213 -0.61 17.65 31.06
CA GLY A 213 -0.64 19.13 31.22
C GLY A 213 0.72 19.84 31.15
N ASP A 214 1.74 19.23 30.56
CA ASP A 214 3.12 19.64 30.72
C ASP A 214 3.56 20.64 29.65
N ILE A 215 3.72 21.89 30.07
CA ILE A 215 4.38 22.98 29.34
C ILE A 215 5.85 22.63 28.93
N MET A 216 6.49 21.71 29.66
CA MET A 216 7.87 21.27 29.37
C MET A 216 8.05 20.59 28.02
N GLN A 217 6.99 20.11 27.41
CA GLN A 217 7.05 19.32 26.18
C GLN A 217 6.98 20.19 24.92
N TYR A 218 6.32 21.33 24.97
CA TYR A 218 6.43 22.33 23.91
C TYR A 218 7.88 22.79 23.74
N ALA A 219 8.61 23.03 24.85
CA ALA A 219 10.01 23.40 24.83
C ALA A 219 10.91 22.36 24.15
N ALA A 220 10.65 21.06 24.36
CA ALA A 220 11.42 20.00 23.69
C ALA A 220 11.14 19.91 22.19
N LEU A 221 9.89 20.15 21.77
CA LEU A 221 9.54 20.22 20.35
C LEU A 221 10.12 21.45 19.67
N GLU A 222 10.05 22.60 20.33
CA GLU A 222 10.64 23.84 19.85
C GLU A 222 12.17 23.71 19.75
N GLN A 223 12.81 23.09 20.73
CA GLN A 223 14.26 22.83 20.68
C GLN A 223 14.62 21.89 19.52
N THR A 224 13.80 20.88 19.24
CA THR A 224 14.00 20.01 18.09
C THR A 224 13.78 20.77 16.79
N LEU A 225 12.73 21.60 16.70
CA LEU A 225 12.50 22.48 15.56
C LEU A 225 13.69 23.40 15.32
N ASP A 226 14.23 24.02 16.37
CA ASP A 226 15.41 24.91 16.29
C ASP A 226 16.61 24.18 15.67
N SER A 227 16.87 22.95 16.08
CA SER A 227 17.97 22.13 15.56
C SER A 227 17.78 21.72 14.10
N LEU A 228 16.55 21.65 13.60
CA LEU A 228 16.22 21.20 12.25
C LEU A 228 16.11 22.32 11.22
N ARG A 229 15.88 23.57 11.63
CA ARG A 229 15.58 24.70 10.71
C ARG A 229 16.60 24.88 9.58
N GLU A 230 17.86 24.66 9.87
CA GLU A 230 18.96 24.86 8.90
C GLU A 230 19.42 23.54 8.26
N VAL A 231 19.31 22.43 9.02
CA VAL A 231 19.87 21.13 8.63
C VAL A 231 18.87 20.33 7.80
N ASP A 232 17.60 20.38 8.17
CA ASP A 232 16.52 19.64 7.51
C ASP A 232 15.23 20.48 7.52
N PRO A 233 15.10 21.46 6.60
CA PRO A 233 13.96 22.36 6.56
C PRO A 233 12.61 21.64 6.36
N ARG A 234 12.60 20.46 5.75
CA ARG A 234 11.38 19.66 5.54
C ARG A 234 10.88 19.12 6.87
N ASN A 235 11.72 18.43 7.63
CA ASN A 235 11.36 17.95 8.96
C ASN A 235 11.07 19.11 9.91
N ALA A 236 11.81 20.21 9.84
CA ALA A 236 11.50 21.42 10.60
C ALA A 236 10.10 21.96 10.31
N ALA A 237 9.67 21.98 9.05
CA ALA A 237 8.32 22.39 8.67
C ALA A 237 7.23 21.48 9.27
N GLU A 238 7.47 20.18 9.32
CA GLU A 238 6.56 19.22 9.93
C GLU A 238 6.47 19.43 11.46
N TYR A 239 7.59 19.67 12.14
CA TYR A 239 7.61 19.99 13.57
C TYR A 239 6.89 21.31 13.87
N ALA A 240 7.11 22.36 13.09
CA ALA A 240 6.40 23.64 13.24
C ALA A 240 4.88 23.45 13.06
N TYR A 241 4.46 22.65 12.11
CA TYR A 241 3.05 22.31 11.92
C TYR A 241 2.45 21.60 13.15
N VAL A 242 3.17 20.61 13.70
CA VAL A 242 2.74 19.88 14.91
C VAL A 242 2.55 20.83 16.08
N ILE A 243 3.52 21.71 16.31
CA ILE A 243 3.47 22.71 17.39
C ILE A 243 2.27 23.64 17.18
N ALA A 244 2.01 24.10 15.95
CA ALA A 244 0.85 24.92 15.62
C ALA A 244 -0.48 24.21 15.97
N MET A 245 -0.61 22.94 15.62
CA MET A 245 -1.82 22.15 15.92
C MET A 245 -2.02 21.92 17.40
N LEU A 246 -0.94 21.75 18.18
CA LEU A 246 -1.01 21.62 19.63
C LEU A 246 -1.48 22.93 20.28
N HIS A 247 -0.92 24.08 19.91
CA HIS A 247 -1.35 25.39 20.38
C HIS A 247 -2.82 25.68 20.02
N LYS A 248 -3.25 25.33 18.81
CA LYS A 248 -4.66 25.46 18.41
C LYS A 248 -5.58 24.65 19.35
N ARG A 249 -5.18 23.43 19.69
CA ARG A 249 -5.97 22.54 20.55
C ARG A 249 -6.06 23.03 21.99
N THR A 250 -5.00 23.68 22.49
CA THR A 250 -4.97 24.29 23.84
C THR A 250 -5.60 25.68 23.88
N GLY A 251 -6.05 26.22 22.74
CA GLY A 251 -6.68 27.54 22.64
C GLY A 251 -5.71 28.71 22.49
N ASP A 252 -4.40 28.44 22.36
CA ASP A 252 -3.40 29.48 22.13
C ASP A 252 -3.30 29.78 20.62
N SER A 253 -4.29 30.52 20.13
CA SER A 253 -4.40 30.88 18.72
C SER A 253 -3.21 31.71 18.22
N LYS A 254 -2.57 32.52 19.07
CA LYS A 254 -1.44 33.33 18.66
C LYS A 254 -0.23 32.49 18.32
N GLN A 255 0.14 31.54 19.16
CA GLN A 255 1.23 30.61 18.89
C GLN A 255 0.89 29.65 17.74
N ALA A 256 -0.36 29.19 17.64
CA ALA A 256 -0.82 28.36 16.54
C ALA A 256 -0.59 29.04 15.19
N ILE A 257 -0.92 30.32 15.06
CA ILE A 257 -0.69 31.09 13.81
C ILE A 257 0.82 31.26 13.56
N GLN A 258 1.59 31.58 14.59
CA GLN A 258 3.04 31.78 14.46
C GLN A 258 3.71 30.53 13.89
N PHE A 259 3.52 29.37 14.51
CA PHE A 259 4.13 28.13 14.06
C PHE A 259 3.55 27.61 12.74
N GLY A 260 2.27 27.88 12.47
CA GLY A 260 1.66 27.61 11.17
C GLY A 260 2.33 28.39 10.03
N ARG A 261 2.59 29.67 10.23
CA ARG A 261 3.31 30.51 9.26
C ARG A 261 4.76 30.06 9.09
N GLU A 262 5.41 29.67 10.16
CA GLU A 262 6.76 29.12 10.11
C GLU A 262 6.82 27.81 9.34
N SER A 263 5.88 26.90 9.56
CA SER A 263 5.75 25.65 8.78
C SER A 263 5.67 25.96 7.29
N ILE A 264 4.79 26.89 6.89
CA ILE A 264 4.65 27.31 5.49
C ILE A 264 5.93 27.90 4.94
N ALA A 265 6.62 28.76 5.69
CA ALA A 265 7.87 29.38 5.27
C ALA A 265 8.98 28.35 5.08
N LEU A 266 9.07 27.35 5.95
CA LEU A 266 10.04 26.26 5.86
C LEU A 266 9.73 25.34 4.67
N PHE A 267 8.47 25.00 4.44
CA PHE A 267 8.08 24.28 3.23
C PHE A 267 8.37 25.06 1.95
N GLY A 268 8.25 26.38 1.98
CA GLY A 268 8.61 27.25 0.85
C GLY A 268 10.12 27.26 0.52
N LYS A 269 10.98 26.85 1.44
CA LYS A 269 12.41 26.59 1.18
C LYS A 269 12.66 25.22 0.53
N CYS A 270 11.72 24.29 0.67
CA CYS A 270 11.71 23.00 -0.02
C CYS A 270 11.16 23.17 -1.44
N ARG A 271 11.38 22.22 -2.34
CA ARG A 271 10.91 22.30 -3.73
C ARG A 271 9.39 22.49 -3.83
N MET A 272 8.95 23.16 -4.90
CA MET A 272 7.52 23.47 -5.19
C MET A 272 6.55 22.30 -5.00
N ASP A 273 6.97 21.06 -5.34
CA ASP A 273 6.17 19.84 -5.18
C ASP A 273 5.66 19.62 -3.73
N THR A 274 6.44 20.11 -2.75
CA THR A 274 6.10 20.00 -1.32
C THR A 274 5.07 21.06 -0.87
N MET A 275 4.93 22.14 -1.62
CA MET A 275 3.91 23.18 -1.36
C MET A 275 2.51 22.71 -1.75
N GLU A 276 2.38 21.93 -2.84
CA GLU A 276 1.12 21.32 -3.24
C GLU A 276 0.63 20.29 -2.20
N GLU A 277 1.56 19.52 -1.63
CA GLU A 277 1.23 18.60 -0.53
C GLU A 277 0.70 19.33 0.71
N CYS A 278 1.26 20.50 1.06
CA CYS A 278 0.77 21.30 2.18
C CYS A 278 -0.62 21.89 1.94
N ALA A 279 -0.88 22.36 0.73
CA ALA A 279 -2.20 22.86 0.33
C ALA A 279 -3.25 21.76 0.35
N ALA A 280 -2.90 20.55 -0.08
CA ALA A 280 -3.79 19.39 -0.09
C ALA A 280 -4.18 18.90 1.33
N ARG A 281 -3.39 19.24 2.35
CA ARG A 281 -3.68 18.86 3.76
C ARG A 281 -4.85 19.62 4.39
N ASN A 282 -5.44 20.59 3.73
CA ASN A 282 -6.60 21.37 4.21
C ASN A 282 -6.43 21.88 5.66
N VAL A 283 -5.23 22.36 5.99
CA VAL A 283 -4.94 22.86 7.33
C VAL A 283 -5.62 24.20 7.51
N VAL A 284 -6.54 24.25 8.48
CA VAL A 284 -7.22 25.48 8.86
C VAL A 284 -6.64 26.01 10.16
N ILE A 285 -6.08 27.23 10.14
CA ILE A 285 -5.61 27.94 11.31
C ILE A 285 -6.52 29.17 11.50
N GLU A 286 -7.21 29.25 12.62
CA GLU A 286 -8.18 30.34 12.90
C GLU A 286 -9.25 30.55 11.82
N GLY A 287 -9.75 29.46 11.23
CA GLY A 287 -10.77 29.54 10.18
C GLY A 287 -10.22 29.88 8.79
N VAL A 288 -8.90 30.09 8.64
CA VAL A 288 -8.26 30.32 7.36
C VAL A 288 -7.60 29.04 6.88
N ALA A 289 -7.93 28.59 5.69
CA ALA A 289 -7.31 27.42 5.09
C ALA A 289 -5.82 27.68 4.76
N LEU A 290 -4.99 26.63 4.85
CA LEU A 290 -3.56 26.74 4.52
C LEU A 290 -3.30 27.38 3.13
N PRO A 291 -4.08 27.06 2.07
CA PRO A 291 -3.97 27.74 0.79
C PRO A 291 -4.12 29.25 0.87
N ASP A 292 -5.04 29.74 1.70
CA ASP A 292 -5.30 31.19 1.86
C ASP A 292 -4.15 31.88 2.64
N LEU A 293 -3.55 31.19 3.61
CA LEU A 293 -2.37 31.67 4.30
C LEU A 293 -1.15 31.75 3.38
N ILE A 294 -0.98 30.75 2.52
CA ILE A 294 0.06 30.74 1.49
C ILE A 294 -0.10 31.95 0.56
N HIS A 295 -1.33 32.25 0.12
CA HIS A 295 -1.62 33.38 -0.77
C HIS A 295 -1.34 34.74 -0.12
N GLN A 296 -1.52 34.87 1.19
CA GLN A 296 -1.41 36.17 1.85
C GLN A 296 0.03 36.55 2.22
N ASP A 297 0.86 35.63 2.69
CA ASP A 297 2.14 35.97 3.35
C ASP A 297 3.42 35.46 2.66
N VAL A 298 3.35 34.37 1.87
CA VAL A 298 4.56 33.71 1.34
C VAL A 298 4.66 33.76 -0.19
N VAL A 299 3.54 33.96 -0.86
CA VAL A 299 3.42 33.63 -2.28
C VAL A 299 3.30 34.84 -3.19
N ARG A 300 3.09 36.06 -2.62
CA ARG A 300 2.88 37.27 -3.44
C ARG A 300 3.96 37.52 -4.47
N ASP A 301 5.21 37.14 -4.18
CA ASP A 301 6.34 37.44 -5.05
C ASP A 301 6.92 36.25 -5.83
N ARG A 302 6.58 35.02 -5.50
CA ARG A 302 7.21 33.83 -6.11
C ARG A 302 6.27 32.80 -6.75
N LEU A 303 4.99 32.86 -6.48
CA LEU A 303 3.99 31.92 -6.99
C LEU A 303 2.95 32.55 -7.93
N GLN A 304 3.20 33.72 -8.47
CA GLN A 304 2.52 34.12 -9.69
C GLN A 304 3.22 33.37 -10.84
N PRO A 305 2.56 32.44 -11.49
CA PRO A 305 1.13 32.45 -11.83
C PRO A 305 0.39 31.12 -11.56
N LEU A 306 0.24 30.69 -10.34
CA LEU A 306 -0.73 29.65 -10.06
C LEU A 306 -2.11 30.30 -9.86
N LYS A 307 -2.81 30.51 -10.96
CA LYS A 307 -4.25 30.72 -10.94
C LYS A 307 -4.88 29.36 -10.66
N LEU A 308 -5.38 29.18 -9.45
CA LEU A 308 -6.40 28.19 -9.16
C LEU A 308 -7.72 28.62 -9.76
#